data_ea7ba5eb80e71bd4f1605078eabc7695
#
_entry.id   ea7ba5eb80e71bd4f1605078eabc7695
#
_cell.length_a   1.000
_cell.length_b   1.000
_cell.length_c   1.000
_cell.angle_alpha   90.00
_cell.angle_beta   90.00
_cell.angle_gamma   90.00
#
_symmetry.space_group_name_H-M   'P 1'
#
loop_
_entity.id
_entity.type
_entity.pdbx_description
1 polymer ?
#
loop_
_entity_poly.entity_id
_entity_poly.type
_entity_poly.pdbx_seq_one_letter_code
_entity_poly.pdbx_strand_id
1 'polypeptide(L)'
;MLNGQLKPAYNVQISTENQFISHYDFYPNPTDTLTLIPFLNGFENRYNILPVKVVADSGYGSEENYEFMQVNDIEPFVKFNYFHKEQKRAFKKNGFLSQNLYYNVDEDYYVCPMGQHMEKVGKKKSKTASGYTSTATIYEAKNCKGCPLKSLCTNAKGNRRVEVNHNLNRHKQKVRELLT
;
A
#
# COMPACT_ATOMS: atom_id res chain seq x y z
N MET A 1 12.69 -19.49 6.35
CA MET A 1 13.52 -20.56 5.78
C MET A 1 12.79 -21.89 5.97
N LEU A 2 12.80 -22.75 4.97
CA LEU A 2 12.01 -24.00 4.96
C LEU A 2 12.42 -25.02 6.07
N ASN A 3 13.60 -24.89 6.66
CA ASN A 3 14.13 -25.83 7.66
C ASN A 3 14.09 -25.30 9.10
N GLY A 4 13.45 -24.15 9.35
CA GLY A 4 13.34 -23.55 10.69
C GLY A 4 14.64 -23.02 11.31
N GLN A 5 15.77 -23.08 10.61
CA GLN A 5 17.05 -22.58 11.11
C GLN A 5 17.18 -21.07 10.86
N LEU A 6 17.52 -20.31 11.90
CA LEU A 6 17.96 -18.93 11.78
C LEU A 6 19.40 -18.90 11.26
N LYS A 7 19.61 -18.27 10.12
CA LYS A 7 20.94 -18.04 9.54
C LYS A 7 21.12 -16.54 9.32
N PRO A 8 22.32 -15.99 9.59
CA PRO A 8 22.61 -14.61 9.22
C PRO A 8 22.52 -14.49 7.69
N ALA A 9 21.80 -13.47 7.25
CA ALA A 9 21.61 -13.18 5.83
C ALA A 9 21.49 -11.68 5.64
N TYR A 10 22.00 -11.19 4.52
CA TYR A 10 21.81 -9.82 4.07
C TYR A 10 20.81 -9.81 2.92
N ASN A 11 20.03 -8.74 2.85
CA ASN A 11 19.20 -8.43 1.71
C ASN A 11 20.05 -7.66 0.71
N VAL A 12 20.34 -8.25 -0.45
CA VAL A 12 21.14 -7.62 -1.51
C VAL A 12 20.18 -6.96 -2.48
N GLN A 13 20.31 -5.65 -2.64
CA GLN A 13 19.57 -4.87 -3.63
C GLN A 13 20.46 -4.58 -4.83
N ILE A 14 19.92 -4.76 -6.02
CA ILE A 14 20.65 -4.53 -7.28
C ILE A 14 19.74 -3.76 -8.23
N SER A 15 20.23 -2.67 -8.82
CA SER A 15 19.60 -2.03 -9.95
C SER A 15 20.35 -2.33 -11.25
N THR A 16 19.60 -2.43 -12.32
CA THR A 16 20.13 -2.65 -13.66
C THR A 16 19.53 -1.66 -14.64
N GLU A 17 20.34 -1.25 -15.61
CA GLU A 17 19.92 -0.45 -16.75
C GLU A 17 20.66 -0.94 -18.00
N ASN A 18 19.96 -1.12 -19.11
CA ASN A 18 20.54 -1.59 -20.37
C ASN A 18 21.42 -2.84 -20.22
N GLN A 19 21.01 -3.80 -19.36
CA GLN A 19 21.73 -5.04 -19.04
C GLN A 19 22.99 -4.86 -18.17
N PHE A 20 23.31 -3.67 -17.73
CA PHE A 20 24.42 -3.40 -16.82
C PHE A 20 23.90 -3.21 -15.39
N ILE A 21 24.69 -3.65 -14.40
CA ILE A 21 24.46 -3.32 -13.01
C ILE A 21 24.85 -1.86 -12.80
N SER A 22 23.85 -1.01 -12.50
CA SER A 22 24.06 0.41 -12.24
C SER A 22 24.40 0.68 -10.77
N HIS A 23 23.76 -0.03 -9.82
CA HIS A 23 24.02 0.12 -8.40
C HIS A 23 23.72 -1.17 -7.64
N TYR A 24 24.40 -1.38 -6.51
CA TYR A 24 24.08 -2.45 -5.56
C TYR A 24 24.38 -1.99 -4.14
N ASP A 25 23.65 -2.58 -3.18
CA ASP A 25 23.85 -2.32 -1.75
C ASP A 25 23.34 -3.49 -0.90
N PHE A 26 23.72 -3.51 0.39
CA PHE A 26 23.45 -4.59 1.33
C PHE A 26 22.68 -4.04 2.53
N TYR A 27 21.56 -4.71 2.88
CA TYR A 27 20.72 -4.30 3.99
C TYR A 27 20.49 -5.45 4.98
N PRO A 28 20.47 -5.18 6.29
CA PRO A 28 20.11 -6.17 7.30
C PRO A 28 18.59 -6.42 7.35
N ASN A 29 17.79 -5.62 6.64
CA ASN A 29 16.35 -5.69 6.65
C ASN A 29 15.86 -6.95 5.93
N PRO A 30 14.98 -7.77 6.57
CA PRO A 30 14.49 -9.00 5.95
C PRO A 30 13.47 -8.77 4.82
N THR A 31 12.97 -7.55 4.67
CA THR A 31 11.97 -7.16 3.67
C THR A 31 12.39 -5.91 2.90
N ASP A 32 11.90 -5.77 1.67
CA ASP A 32 12.33 -4.73 0.74
C ASP A 32 11.70 -3.36 0.99
N THR A 33 10.61 -3.30 1.75
CA THR A 33 9.83 -2.08 1.97
C THR A 33 10.67 -0.92 2.52
N LEU A 34 11.67 -1.22 3.38
CA LEU A 34 12.52 -0.21 4.02
C LEU A 34 13.86 0.03 3.29
N THR A 35 14.12 -0.68 2.21
CA THR A 35 15.42 -0.62 1.52
C THR A 35 15.42 0.31 0.32
N LEU A 36 14.25 0.62 -0.28
CA LEU A 36 14.17 1.39 -1.52
C LEU A 36 14.75 2.82 -1.36
N ILE A 37 14.32 3.54 -0.34
CA ILE A 37 14.77 4.92 -0.12
C ILE A 37 16.27 4.99 0.15
N PRO A 38 16.83 4.19 1.10
CA PRO A 38 18.29 4.16 1.28
C PRO A 38 19.04 3.77 0.01
N PHE A 39 18.50 2.82 -0.78
CA PHE A 39 19.10 2.40 -2.04
C PHE A 39 19.13 3.51 -3.08
N LEU A 40 18.03 4.26 -3.25
CA LEU A 40 17.98 5.40 -4.18
C LEU A 40 18.86 6.55 -3.72
N ASN A 41 18.97 6.81 -2.42
CA ASN A 41 19.91 7.77 -1.86
C ASN A 41 21.38 7.35 -2.11
N GLY A 42 21.68 6.04 -1.98
CA GLY A 42 23.01 5.50 -2.33
C GLY A 42 23.33 5.66 -3.82
N PHE A 43 22.33 5.46 -4.67
CA PHE A 43 22.44 5.70 -6.12
C PHE A 43 22.72 7.18 -6.40
N GLU A 44 21.94 8.10 -5.80
CA GLU A 44 22.12 9.55 -5.94
C GLU A 44 23.50 10.00 -5.47
N ASN A 45 23.97 9.51 -4.32
CA ASN A 45 25.31 9.82 -3.81
C ASN A 45 26.45 9.40 -4.77
N ARG A 46 26.22 8.34 -5.55
CA ARG A 46 27.20 7.84 -6.52
C ARG A 46 27.20 8.61 -7.83
N TYR A 47 26.01 8.98 -8.32
CA TYR A 47 25.84 9.52 -9.68
C TYR A 47 25.45 11.01 -9.70
N ASN A 48 25.17 11.62 -8.55
CA ASN A 48 24.62 12.98 -8.39
C ASN A 48 23.31 13.20 -9.15
N ILE A 49 22.54 12.15 -9.36
CA ILE A 49 21.24 12.16 -10.04
C ILE A 49 20.37 11.02 -9.52
N LEU A 50 19.06 11.24 -9.43
CA LEU A 50 18.07 10.20 -9.22
C LEU A 50 17.55 9.67 -10.56
N PRO A 51 17.10 8.40 -10.62
CA PRO A 51 16.50 7.84 -11.83
C PRO A 51 15.15 8.51 -12.13
N VAL A 52 14.84 8.74 -13.40
CA VAL A 52 13.52 9.26 -13.82
C VAL A 52 12.39 8.24 -13.61
N LYS A 53 12.72 6.95 -13.71
CA LYS A 53 11.77 5.83 -13.60
C LYS A 53 12.35 4.73 -12.75
N VAL A 54 11.50 4.15 -11.91
CA VAL A 54 11.87 2.96 -11.10
C VAL A 54 10.88 1.84 -11.37
N VAL A 55 11.40 0.72 -11.83
CA VAL A 55 10.65 -0.54 -12.01
C VAL A 55 11.07 -1.48 -10.89
N ALA A 56 10.15 -1.88 -10.04
CA ALA A 56 10.42 -2.81 -8.95
C ALA A 56 9.18 -3.68 -8.63
N ASP A 57 9.39 -4.73 -7.85
CA ASP A 57 8.30 -5.61 -7.47
C ASP A 57 7.37 -5.02 -6.38
N SER A 58 6.34 -5.78 -6.00
CA SER A 58 5.36 -5.33 -5.03
C SER A 58 5.88 -5.26 -3.59
N GLY A 59 7.05 -5.81 -3.29
CA GLY A 59 7.71 -5.70 -2.00
C GLY A 59 8.08 -4.27 -1.63
N TYR A 60 8.32 -3.44 -2.65
CA TYR A 60 8.64 -2.02 -2.50
C TYR A 60 7.41 -1.10 -2.46
N GLY A 61 6.21 -1.62 -2.73
CA GLY A 61 4.96 -0.85 -2.84
C GLY A 61 4.41 -0.39 -1.50
N SER A 62 4.97 0.68 -0.91
CA SER A 62 4.51 1.31 0.33
C SER A 62 4.16 2.79 0.13
N GLU A 63 3.37 3.36 1.06
CA GLU A 63 3.02 4.79 1.03
C GLU A 63 4.27 5.67 1.05
N GLU A 64 5.21 5.37 1.95
CA GLU A 64 6.46 6.10 2.14
C GLU A 64 7.32 6.09 0.87
N ASN A 65 7.46 4.92 0.22
CA ASN A 65 8.23 4.79 -1.01
C ASN A 65 7.58 5.55 -2.19
N TYR A 66 6.25 5.48 -2.31
CA TYR A 66 5.54 6.26 -3.35
C TYR A 66 5.62 7.77 -3.11
N GLU A 67 5.53 8.20 -1.85
CA GLU A 67 5.69 9.61 -1.48
C GLU A 67 7.09 10.11 -1.83
N PHE A 68 8.13 9.33 -1.47
CA PHE A 68 9.52 9.64 -1.82
C PHE A 68 9.71 9.77 -3.34
N MET A 69 9.21 8.81 -4.10
CA MET A 69 9.30 8.86 -5.56
C MET A 69 8.55 10.06 -6.13
N GLN A 70 7.36 10.38 -5.61
CA GLN A 70 6.59 11.54 -6.06
C GLN A 70 7.29 12.87 -5.77
N VAL A 71 7.89 13.03 -4.58
CA VAL A 71 8.60 14.27 -4.18
C VAL A 71 9.85 14.49 -5.04
N ASN A 72 10.47 13.42 -5.51
CA ASN A 72 11.68 13.46 -6.33
C ASN A 72 11.41 13.30 -7.83
N ASP A 73 10.17 13.48 -8.29
CA ASP A 73 9.74 13.37 -9.69
C ASP A 73 10.10 12.04 -10.37
N ILE A 74 10.12 10.93 -9.59
CA ILE A 74 10.39 9.59 -10.09
C ILE A 74 9.07 8.91 -10.48
N GLU A 75 8.94 8.43 -11.71
CA GLU A 75 7.80 7.60 -12.13
C GLU A 75 7.84 6.21 -11.49
N PRO A 76 6.84 5.83 -10.66
CA PRO A 76 6.85 4.59 -9.90
C PRO A 76 6.19 3.43 -10.66
N PHE A 77 6.93 2.69 -11.48
CA PHE A 77 6.47 1.42 -12.04
C PHE A 77 6.60 0.29 -11.00
N VAL A 78 6.13 0.54 -9.80
CA VAL A 78 6.22 -0.35 -8.64
C VAL A 78 4.82 -0.81 -8.26
N LYS A 79 4.56 -2.10 -8.40
CA LYS A 79 3.26 -2.68 -8.02
C LYS A 79 3.06 -2.61 -6.51
N PHE A 80 1.82 -2.51 -6.07
CA PHE A 80 1.45 -2.65 -4.66
C PHE A 80 0.94 -4.06 -4.37
N ASN A 81 0.95 -4.43 -3.10
CA ASN A 81 0.35 -5.67 -2.64
C ASN A 81 -1.11 -5.76 -3.11
N TYR A 82 -1.51 -6.90 -3.65
CA TYR A 82 -2.82 -7.14 -4.26
C TYR A 82 -3.05 -6.56 -5.66
N PHE A 83 -2.10 -5.87 -6.31
CA PHE A 83 -2.26 -5.33 -7.67
C PHE A 83 -2.88 -6.34 -8.65
N HIS A 84 -2.31 -7.55 -8.76
CA HIS A 84 -2.88 -8.61 -9.61
C HIS A 84 -4.15 -9.24 -9.04
N LYS A 85 -4.31 -9.26 -7.71
CA LYS A 85 -5.49 -9.85 -7.07
C LYS A 85 -6.73 -8.97 -7.29
N GLU A 86 -6.57 -7.66 -7.25
CA GLU A 86 -7.65 -6.69 -7.48
C GLU A 86 -8.24 -6.77 -8.90
N GLN A 87 -7.46 -7.26 -9.88
CA GLN A 87 -7.89 -7.42 -11.26
C GLN A 87 -8.79 -8.64 -11.47
N LYS A 88 -8.75 -9.62 -10.55
CA LYS A 88 -9.53 -10.86 -10.66
C LYS A 88 -11.02 -10.60 -10.48
N ARG A 89 -11.86 -11.25 -11.33
CA ARG A 89 -13.33 -11.14 -11.29
C ARG A 89 -13.90 -11.44 -9.89
N ALA A 90 -13.37 -12.45 -9.19
CA ALA A 90 -13.82 -12.82 -7.85
C ALA A 90 -13.58 -11.70 -6.83
N PHE A 91 -12.45 -10.99 -6.92
CA PHE A 91 -12.15 -9.84 -6.06
C PHE A 91 -13.12 -8.68 -6.35
N LYS A 92 -13.27 -8.31 -7.62
CA LYS A 92 -14.16 -7.21 -8.05
C LYS A 92 -15.63 -7.44 -7.68
N LYS A 93 -16.09 -8.70 -7.68
CA LYS A 93 -17.46 -9.06 -7.32
C LYS A 93 -17.73 -9.11 -5.81
N ASN A 94 -16.70 -9.11 -4.98
CA ASN A 94 -16.88 -9.21 -3.54
C ASN A 94 -17.22 -7.83 -2.93
N GLY A 95 -18.51 -7.54 -2.80
CA GLY A 95 -19.01 -6.29 -2.22
C GLY A 95 -18.75 -6.12 -0.72
N PHE A 96 -18.18 -7.13 -0.04
CA PHE A 96 -17.80 -7.03 1.37
C PHE A 96 -16.38 -6.52 1.60
N LEU A 97 -15.55 -6.44 0.55
CA LEU A 97 -14.21 -5.86 0.67
C LEU A 97 -14.29 -4.33 0.80
N SER A 98 -13.50 -3.77 1.69
CA SER A 98 -13.46 -2.31 1.90
C SER A 98 -13.09 -1.54 0.62
N GLN A 99 -12.24 -2.14 -0.22
CA GLN A 99 -11.81 -1.58 -1.51
C GLN A 99 -12.94 -1.52 -2.56
N ASN A 100 -13.99 -2.31 -2.39
CA ASN A 100 -15.12 -2.40 -3.32
C ASN A 100 -16.37 -1.68 -2.82
N LEU A 101 -16.32 -1.08 -1.63
CA LEU A 101 -17.41 -0.26 -1.14
C LEU A 101 -17.50 1.04 -1.94
N TYR A 102 -18.73 1.48 -2.22
CA TYR A 102 -18.94 2.79 -2.81
C TYR A 102 -18.47 3.89 -1.85
N TYR A 103 -17.69 4.83 -2.35
CA TYR A 103 -17.24 6.01 -1.63
C TYR A 103 -17.79 7.27 -2.29
N ASN A 104 -18.52 8.07 -1.53
CA ASN A 104 -18.94 9.42 -1.93
C ASN A 104 -17.82 10.40 -1.58
N VAL A 105 -17.19 10.97 -2.61
CA VAL A 105 -16.05 11.89 -2.45
C VAL A 105 -16.50 13.25 -1.91
N ASP A 106 -17.67 13.72 -2.33
CA ASP A 106 -18.16 15.06 -2.02
C ASP A 106 -18.59 15.18 -0.54
N GLU A 107 -19.20 14.13 -0.01
CA GLU A 107 -19.72 14.08 1.35
C GLU A 107 -18.87 13.25 2.32
N ASP A 108 -17.74 12.69 1.87
CA ASP A 108 -16.74 11.92 2.65
C ASP A 108 -17.35 10.76 3.46
N TYR A 109 -18.15 9.88 2.82
CA TYR A 109 -18.67 8.66 3.43
C TYR A 109 -18.58 7.44 2.52
N TYR A 110 -18.56 6.25 3.12
CA TYR A 110 -18.68 4.98 2.44
C TYR A 110 -20.11 4.43 2.56
N VAL A 111 -20.53 3.60 1.61
CA VAL A 111 -21.81 2.88 1.68
C VAL A 111 -21.56 1.41 1.99
N CYS A 112 -22.16 0.90 3.06
CA CYS A 112 -22.07 -0.53 3.40
C CYS A 112 -22.92 -1.39 2.44
N PRO A 113 -22.75 -2.73 2.38
CA PRO A 113 -23.52 -3.59 1.49
C PRO A 113 -25.05 -3.58 1.72
N MET A 114 -25.52 -3.06 2.86
CA MET A 114 -26.95 -2.84 3.16
C MET A 114 -27.42 -1.40 2.87
N GLY A 115 -26.62 -0.59 2.20
CA GLY A 115 -26.98 0.78 1.83
C GLY A 115 -26.86 1.81 2.96
N GLN A 116 -26.31 1.47 4.14
CA GLN A 116 -26.10 2.46 5.20
C GLN A 116 -24.84 3.29 4.92
N HIS A 117 -24.90 4.58 5.20
CA HIS A 117 -23.73 5.43 5.21
C HIS A 117 -22.81 5.03 6.37
N MET A 118 -21.54 4.89 6.06
CA MET A 118 -20.46 4.72 7.01
C MET A 118 -19.76 6.07 7.13
N GLU A 119 -20.01 6.74 8.24
CA GLU A 119 -19.51 8.09 8.46
C GLU A 119 -18.10 8.05 9.08
N LYS A 120 -17.37 9.12 8.86
CA LYS A 120 -16.06 9.32 9.45
C LYS A 120 -16.17 9.51 10.95
N VAL A 121 -15.54 8.62 11.70
CA VAL A 121 -15.54 8.64 13.17
C VAL A 121 -14.19 9.00 13.77
N GLY A 122 -13.13 9.03 12.98
CA GLY A 122 -11.80 9.40 13.47
C GLY A 122 -10.68 9.15 12.48
N LYS A 123 -9.47 9.36 12.97
CA LYS A 123 -8.22 9.05 12.24
C LYS A 123 -7.32 8.22 13.11
N LYS A 124 -6.58 7.31 12.48
CA LYS A 124 -5.55 6.47 13.10
C LYS A 124 -4.21 6.80 12.47
N LYS A 125 -3.25 7.17 13.30
CA LYS A 125 -1.86 7.35 12.89
C LYS A 125 -1.07 6.09 13.23
N SER A 126 -0.23 5.65 12.32
CA SER A 126 0.74 4.58 12.53
C SER A 126 2.11 5.05 12.09
N LYS A 127 3.14 4.67 12.84
CA LYS A 127 4.52 5.03 12.53
C LYS A 127 5.25 3.79 12.05
N THR A 128 5.95 3.90 10.92
CA THR A 128 6.80 2.83 10.38
C THR A 128 8.12 2.73 11.15
N ALA A 129 8.88 1.68 10.93
CA ALA A 129 10.21 1.53 11.53
C ALA A 129 11.21 2.60 11.05
N SER A 130 11.01 3.17 9.86
CA SER A 130 11.76 4.31 9.31
C SER A 130 11.40 5.66 9.97
N GLY A 131 10.30 5.70 10.73
CA GLY A 131 9.80 6.93 11.35
C GLY A 131 8.72 7.64 10.54
N TYR A 132 8.38 7.17 9.34
CA TYR A 132 7.29 7.72 8.53
C TYR A 132 5.93 7.57 9.22
N THR A 133 5.10 8.60 9.17
CA THR A 133 3.78 8.61 9.80
C THR A 133 2.68 8.46 8.74
N SER A 134 2.08 7.29 8.69
CA SER A 134 0.90 7.00 7.87
C SER A 134 -0.39 7.34 8.61
N THR A 135 -1.39 7.87 7.89
CA THR A 135 -2.69 8.25 8.48
C THR A 135 -3.82 7.55 7.73
N ALA A 136 -4.61 6.78 8.46
CA ALA A 136 -5.86 6.20 7.96
C ALA A 136 -7.07 6.91 8.56
N THR A 137 -8.09 7.17 7.75
CA THR A 137 -9.40 7.63 8.20
C THR A 137 -10.26 6.41 8.54
N ILE A 138 -10.98 6.49 9.67
CA ILE A 138 -11.86 5.43 10.14
C ILE A 138 -13.30 5.82 9.82
N TYR A 139 -13.99 4.96 9.10
CA TYR A 139 -15.42 5.08 8.79
C TYR A 139 -16.19 3.97 9.49
N GLU A 140 -17.35 4.27 10.06
CA GLU A 140 -18.18 3.34 10.82
C GLU A 140 -19.63 3.35 10.33
N ALA A 141 -20.22 2.18 10.17
CA ALA A 141 -21.64 2.02 9.88
C ALA A 141 -22.49 2.40 11.10
N LYS A 142 -23.65 3.02 10.88
CA LYS A 142 -24.52 3.52 11.96
C LYS A 142 -25.05 2.41 12.86
N ASN A 143 -25.56 1.33 12.27
CA ASN A 143 -26.14 0.23 13.03
C ASN A 143 -26.00 -1.11 12.33
N CYS A 144 -25.25 -2.03 12.93
CA CYS A 144 -25.10 -3.43 12.47
C CYS A 144 -25.85 -4.43 13.36
N LYS A 145 -26.64 -3.98 14.36
CA LYS A 145 -27.45 -4.87 15.20
C LYS A 145 -28.63 -5.41 14.37
N GLY A 146 -28.78 -6.74 14.35
CA GLY A 146 -29.83 -7.39 13.57
C GLY A 146 -29.62 -7.38 12.04
N CYS A 147 -28.49 -6.92 11.55
CA CYS A 147 -28.19 -6.93 10.12
C CYS A 147 -28.03 -8.37 9.59
N PRO A 148 -28.80 -8.80 8.57
CA PRO A 148 -28.74 -10.16 8.03
C PRO A 148 -27.38 -10.50 7.37
N LEU A 149 -26.65 -9.47 6.91
CA LEU A 149 -25.35 -9.65 6.26
C LEU A 149 -24.17 -9.51 7.23
N LYS A 150 -24.42 -9.33 8.54
CA LYS A 150 -23.35 -9.04 9.50
C LYS A 150 -22.26 -10.11 9.51
N SER A 151 -22.63 -11.39 9.52
CA SER A 151 -21.68 -12.52 9.55
C SER A 151 -20.79 -12.63 8.32
N LEU A 152 -21.26 -12.16 7.15
CA LEU A 152 -20.48 -12.08 5.90
C LEU A 152 -19.63 -10.80 5.81
N CYS A 153 -20.06 -9.77 6.54
CA CYS A 153 -19.53 -8.43 6.42
C CYS A 153 -18.43 -8.12 7.43
N THR A 154 -18.57 -8.57 8.68
CA THR A 154 -17.62 -8.29 9.76
C THR A 154 -17.74 -9.27 10.92
N ASN A 155 -16.60 -9.65 11.50
CA ASN A 155 -16.53 -10.44 12.73
C ASN A 155 -16.56 -9.58 14.00
N ALA A 156 -16.61 -8.25 13.86
CA ALA A 156 -16.64 -7.34 15.00
C ALA A 156 -17.95 -7.46 15.79
N LYS A 157 -17.87 -7.44 17.12
CA LYS A 157 -19.06 -7.43 18.00
C LYS A 157 -19.93 -6.18 17.78
N GLY A 158 -19.29 -5.02 17.56
CA GLY A 158 -19.93 -3.74 17.29
C GLY A 158 -20.31 -3.51 15.83
N ASN A 159 -20.35 -2.25 15.45
CA ASN A 159 -20.56 -1.84 14.07
C ASN A 159 -19.33 -2.12 13.21
N ARG A 160 -19.55 -2.26 11.90
CA ARG A 160 -18.46 -2.40 10.94
C ARG A 160 -17.68 -1.11 10.86
N ARG A 161 -16.35 -1.23 10.96
CA ARG A 161 -15.40 -0.16 10.69
C ARG A 161 -14.52 -0.53 9.49
N VAL A 162 -14.16 0.47 8.70
CA VAL A 162 -13.14 0.39 7.67
C VAL A 162 -12.11 1.47 7.89
N GLU A 163 -10.83 1.08 7.80
CA GLU A 163 -9.70 2.00 7.87
C GLU A 163 -9.23 2.26 6.44
N VAL A 164 -9.21 3.51 6.02
CA VAL A 164 -8.85 3.91 4.67
C VAL A 164 -7.71 4.91 4.69
N ASN A 165 -6.62 4.55 4.05
CA ASN A 165 -5.53 5.47 3.79
C ASN A 165 -5.74 6.09 2.39
N HIS A 166 -6.28 7.29 2.37
CA HIS A 166 -6.59 8.00 1.12
C HIS A 166 -5.33 8.39 0.34
N ASN A 167 -4.23 8.73 1.05
CA ASN A 167 -2.96 9.06 0.40
C ASN A 167 -2.39 7.84 -0.33
N LEU A 168 -2.31 6.69 0.35
CA LEU A 168 -1.87 5.45 -0.29
C LEU A 168 -2.78 5.06 -1.46
N ASN A 169 -4.11 5.25 -1.34
CA ASN A 169 -5.04 4.95 -2.43
C ASN A 169 -4.82 5.85 -3.64
N ARG A 170 -4.48 7.13 -3.45
CA ARG A 170 -4.11 8.07 -4.52
C ARG A 170 -2.85 7.58 -5.25
N HIS A 171 -1.82 7.12 -4.53
CA HIS A 171 -0.62 6.54 -5.14
C HIS A 171 -0.92 5.26 -5.90
N LYS A 172 -1.72 4.35 -5.32
CA LYS A 172 -2.17 3.13 -6.00
C LYS A 172 -2.93 3.42 -7.29
N GLN A 173 -3.73 4.49 -7.31
CA GLN A 173 -4.44 4.89 -8.52
C GLN A 173 -3.47 5.32 -9.62
N LYS A 174 -2.47 6.16 -9.31
CA LYS A 174 -1.41 6.52 -10.27
C LYS A 174 -0.67 5.29 -10.82
N VAL A 175 -0.35 4.34 -9.93
CA VAL A 175 0.32 3.09 -10.35
C VAL A 175 -0.56 2.26 -11.28
N ARG A 176 -1.89 2.19 -11.05
CA ARG A 176 -2.81 1.53 -11.98
C ARG A 176 -2.78 2.18 -13.35
N GLU A 177 -2.82 3.51 -13.42
CA GLU A 177 -2.77 4.28 -14.67
C GLU A 177 -1.46 4.08 -15.44
N LEU A 178 -0.33 3.90 -14.73
CA LEU A 178 0.98 3.64 -15.35
C LEU A 178 1.15 2.19 -15.83
N LEU A 179 0.46 1.22 -15.21
CA LEU A 179 0.69 -0.21 -15.45
C LEU A 179 -0.46 -0.91 -16.18
N THR A 180 -1.53 -0.20 -16.56
CA THR A 180 -2.65 -0.70 -17.37
C THR A 180 -2.79 0.06 -18.66
#